data_ad06c12a33da96a35a21d651b4fdf5c9
#
_entry.id   ad06c12a33da96a35a21d651b4fdf5c9
#
_cell.length_a   1.000
_cell.length_b   1.000
_cell.length_c   1.000
_cell.angle_alpha   90.00
_cell.angle_beta   90.00
_cell.angle_gamma   90.00
#
_symmetry.space_group_name_H-M   'P 1'
#
loop_
_entity.id
_entity.type
_entity.pdbx_description
1 polymer ?
#
loop_
_entity_poly.entity_id
_entity_poly.type
_entity_poly.pdbx_seq_one_letter_code
_entity_poly.pdbx_strand_id
1 'polypeptide(L)'
;MKKDISTIIIAISLTGGIGLTACLAVGSQDSEQVMQERPAVSSVTMTPAVPTHVTFCGEKIDLTRYNMYESMDRELSSFTYFHSTTMLMIKRANRYFPVIEPILRANDIPDDFKYLAVIESHLDPRIVSPARAAGIWQF
;
A
#
# COMPACT_ATOMS: atom_id res chain seq x y z
N MET A 1 2.77 -31.41 -11.23
CA MET A 1 1.48 -32.07 -11.51
C MET A 1 0.53 -31.74 -10.36
N LYS A 2 -0.28 -30.72 -10.50
CA LYS A 2 -1.38 -30.41 -9.57
C LYS A 2 -2.59 -31.22 -10.04
N LYS A 3 -3.04 -32.17 -9.25
CA LYS A 3 -4.31 -32.87 -9.48
C LYS A 3 -5.42 -31.99 -8.94
N ASP A 4 -6.34 -31.63 -9.80
CA ASP A 4 -7.48 -30.78 -9.48
C ASP A 4 -8.42 -31.46 -8.47
N ILE A 5 -8.74 -30.72 -7.44
CA ILE A 5 -9.65 -31.13 -6.35
C ILE A 5 -11.06 -31.43 -6.86
N SER A 6 -11.41 -30.91 -8.04
CA SER A 6 -12.70 -31.15 -8.69
C SER A 6 -12.95 -32.61 -9.11
N THR A 7 -11.89 -33.38 -9.32
CA THR A 7 -11.99 -34.79 -9.76
C THR A 7 -12.31 -35.76 -8.64
N ILE A 8 -12.08 -35.34 -7.39
CA ILE A 8 -12.32 -36.21 -6.21
C ILE A 8 -13.79 -36.20 -5.78
N ILE A 9 -14.54 -35.13 -6.09
CA ILE A 9 -15.94 -34.99 -5.69
C ILE A 9 -16.89 -35.81 -6.58
N ILE A 10 -16.51 -36.13 -7.81
CA ILE A 10 -17.36 -36.88 -8.76
C ILE A 10 -17.26 -38.40 -8.57
N ALA A 11 -16.20 -38.89 -7.92
CA ALA A 11 -16.00 -40.35 -7.75
C ALA A 11 -16.79 -40.98 -6.59
N ILE A 12 -17.42 -40.19 -5.72
CA ILE A 12 -18.14 -40.70 -4.52
C ILE A 12 -19.66 -40.86 -4.77
N SER A 13 -20.20 -40.38 -5.89
CA SER A 13 -21.63 -40.42 -6.15
C SER A 13 -22.12 -41.60 -7.01
N LEU A 14 -21.28 -42.61 -7.32
CA LEU A 14 -21.65 -43.71 -8.24
C LEU A 14 -21.64 -45.11 -7.63
N THR A 15 -21.56 -45.30 -6.31
CA THR A 15 -21.78 -46.63 -5.71
C THR A 15 -22.98 -46.50 -4.78
N GLY A 16 -24.07 -46.99 -5.32
CA GLY A 16 -25.39 -46.93 -4.73
C GLY A 16 -25.62 -47.71 -3.46
N GLY A 17 -26.59 -47.26 -2.76
CA GLY A 17 -27.44 -48.13 -1.94
C GLY A 17 -27.14 -48.17 -0.44
N ILE A 18 -28.19 -47.84 0.31
CA ILE A 18 -28.46 -48.17 1.71
C ILE A 18 -27.81 -47.24 2.75
N GLY A 19 -28.66 -46.43 3.38
CA GLY A 19 -28.29 -45.72 4.60
C GLY A 19 -28.89 -44.32 4.75
N LEU A 20 -30.19 -44.19 4.67
CA LEU A 20 -30.94 -42.93 4.83
C LEU A 20 -31.10 -42.52 6.29
N THR A 21 -30.07 -42.59 7.12
CA THR A 21 -30.23 -42.19 8.55
C THR A 21 -28.99 -41.53 9.17
N ALA A 22 -28.02 -41.14 8.38
CA ALA A 22 -26.80 -40.48 8.94
C ALA A 22 -26.55 -39.05 8.47
N CYS A 23 -27.55 -38.40 7.85
CA CYS A 23 -27.35 -37.06 7.22
C CYS A 23 -27.95 -35.89 8.00
N LEU A 24 -28.35 -36.06 9.28
CA LEU A 24 -28.94 -34.98 10.06
C LEU A 24 -28.14 -34.52 11.29
N ALA A 25 -26.84 -34.92 11.41
CA ALA A 25 -26.05 -34.55 12.57
C ALA A 25 -24.73 -33.81 12.25
N VAL A 26 -24.49 -33.38 10.99
CA VAL A 26 -23.26 -32.68 10.59
C VAL A 26 -23.48 -31.19 10.27
N GLY A 27 -24.69 -30.66 10.55
CA GLY A 27 -25.05 -29.29 10.13
C GLY A 27 -24.98 -28.20 11.20
N SER A 28 -24.43 -28.42 12.39
CA SER A 28 -24.53 -27.39 13.44
C SER A 28 -23.24 -27.12 14.26
N GLN A 29 -22.08 -27.60 13.84
CA GLN A 29 -20.84 -27.28 14.57
C GLN A 29 -19.84 -26.42 13.80
N ASP A 30 -19.97 -26.23 12.51
CA ASP A 30 -18.99 -25.43 11.73
C ASP A 30 -19.28 -23.93 11.63
N SER A 31 -20.43 -23.47 12.13
CA SER A 31 -20.78 -22.05 12.10
C SER A 31 -20.32 -21.24 13.32
N GLU A 32 -19.87 -21.89 14.36
CA GLU A 32 -19.45 -21.20 15.61
C GLU A 32 -17.94 -20.93 15.70
N GLN A 33 -17.12 -21.61 14.89
CA GLN A 33 -15.66 -21.44 14.95
C GLN A 33 -15.07 -20.39 14.00
N VAL A 34 -15.87 -19.82 13.10
CA VAL A 34 -15.39 -18.78 12.17
C VAL A 34 -15.46 -17.36 12.76
N MET A 35 -16.05 -17.21 13.95
CA MET A 35 -16.12 -15.91 14.66
C MET A 35 -14.99 -15.72 15.69
N GLN A 36 -14.01 -16.58 15.70
CA GLN A 36 -12.92 -16.46 16.66
C GLN A 36 -11.72 -15.77 16.02
N GLU A 37 -11.39 -14.62 16.60
CA GLU A 37 -10.16 -13.86 16.45
C GLU A 37 -9.97 -13.08 15.13
N ARG A 38 -10.77 -12.04 14.94
CA ARG A 38 -10.18 -10.82 14.44
C ARG A 38 -9.21 -10.33 15.52
N PRO A 39 -7.90 -10.29 15.28
CA PRO A 39 -7.00 -9.63 16.22
C PRO A 39 -7.56 -8.24 16.45
N ALA A 40 -7.78 -7.87 17.70
CA ALA A 40 -8.15 -6.51 18.06
C ALA A 40 -7.09 -5.62 17.42
N VAL A 41 -7.46 -4.90 16.36
CA VAL A 41 -6.59 -3.89 15.76
C VAL A 41 -6.48 -2.84 16.85
N SER A 42 -5.42 -2.96 17.63
CA SER A 42 -5.03 -1.92 18.57
C SER A 42 -4.82 -0.67 17.74
N SER A 43 -5.76 0.25 17.78
CA SER A 43 -5.61 1.56 17.17
C SER A 43 -4.63 2.38 18.03
N VAL A 44 -3.37 1.97 18.02
CA VAL A 44 -2.31 2.76 18.63
C VAL A 44 -2.04 3.92 17.68
N THR A 45 -2.50 5.09 18.07
CA THR A 45 -2.14 6.33 17.42
C THR A 45 -0.67 6.60 17.72
N MET A 46 0.22 6.39 16.75
CA MET A 46 1.65 6.66 16.88
C MET A 46 2.00 7.94 16.14
N THR A 47 2.65 8.87 16.81
CA THR A 47 3.28 10.01 16.15
C THR A 47 4.68 9.60 15.71
N PRO A 48 5.04 9.69 14.42
CA PRO A 48 6.38 9.37 13.95
C PRO A 48 7.40 10.31 14.60
N ALA A 49 8.56 9.77 14.96
CA ALA A 49 9.66 10.60 15.46
C ALA A 49 10.25 11.44 14.33
N VAL A 50 10.41 12.73 14.55
CA VAL A 50 11.08 13.63 13.59
C VAL A 50 12.58 13.36 13.64
N PRO A 51 13.24 13.07 12.49
CA PRO A 51 14.68 12.89 12.45
C PRO A 51 15.40 14.23 12.69
N THR A 52 16.63 14.17 13.19
CA THR A 52 17.44 15.39 13.39
C THR A 52 17.95 15.98 12.08
N HIS A 53 18.05 15.18 11.04
CA HIS A 53 18.47 15.59 9.71
C HIS A 53 17.92 14.65 8.65
N VAL A 54 17.82 15.14 7.44
CA VAL A 54 17.54 14.36 6.22
C VAL A 54 18.60 14.67 5.16
N THR A 55 18.77 13.77 4.20
CA THR A 55 19.64 14.03 3.05
C THR A 55 18.77 14.13 1.81
N PHE A 56 18.97 15.15 0.99
CA PHE A 56 18.30 15.32 -0.29
C PHE A 56 19.32 15.76 -1.36
N CYS A 57 19.37 15.06 -2.46
CA CYS A 57 20.35 15.27 -3.54
C CYS A 57 21.81 15.32 -3.06
N GLY A 58 22.15 14.54 -2.03
CA GLY A 58 23.49 14.52 -1.43
C GLY A 58 23.74 15.62 -0.39
N GLU A 59 22.86 16.58 -0.24
CA GLU A 59 22.97 17.63 0.76
C GLU A 59 22.26 17.25 2.07
N LYS A 60 22.95 17.49 3.19
CA LYS A 60 22.41 17.26 4.52
C LYS A 60 21.64 18.47 5.02
N ILE A 61 20.36 18.27 5.30
CA ILE A 61 19.45 19.31 5.82
C ILE A 61 19.26 19.08 7.31
N ASP A 62 19.59 20.10 8.12
CA ASP A 62 19.40 20.08 9.56
C ASP A 62 17.96 20.43 9.93
N LEU A 63 17.29 19.52 10.63
CA LEU A 63 15.91 19.66 11.11
C LEU A 63 15.81 20.04 12.61
N THR A 64 16.93 20.35 13.26
CA THR A 64 16.92 20.74 14.69
C THR A 64 16.38 22.15 14.93
N ARG A 65 16.35 23.00 13.87
CA ARG A 65 15.76 24.34 13.97
C ARG A 65 14.25 24.22 14.14
N TYR A 66 13.69 24.97 15.09
CA TYR A 66 12.29 24.91 15.49
C TYR A 66 11.29 24.92 14.31
N ASN A 67 11.45 25.86 13.39
CA ASN A 67 10.58 25.96 12.22
C ASN A 67 10.68 24.76 11.26
N MET A 68 11.87 24.18 11.11
CA MET A 68 12.10 23.00 10.28
C MET A 68 11.54 21.76 10.95
N TYR A 69 11.76 21.63 12.26
CA TYR A 69 11.21 20.56 13.07
C TYR A 69 9.68 20.53 12.99
N GLU A 70 9.00 21.66 13.26
CA GLU A 70 7.53 21.73 13.21
C GLU A 70 6.97 21.43 11.81
N SER A 71 7.63 21.95 10.77
CA SER A 71 7.21 21.66 9.40
C SER A 71 7.32 20.16 9.08
N MET A 72 8.42 19.52 9.46
CA MET A 72 8.61 18.09 9.25
C MET A 72 7.63 17.26 10.08
N ASP A 73 7.40 17.60 11.32
CA ASP A 73 6.44 16.90 12.19
C ASP A 73 5.03 16.94 11.63
N ARG A 74 4.60 18.10 11.14
CA ARG A 74 3.30 18.26 10.48
C ARG A 74 3.19 17.41 9.23
N GLU A 75 4.20 17.40 8.37
CA GLU A 75 4.19 16.62 7.13
C GLU A 75 4.22 15.12 7.42
N LEU A 76 5.05 14.66 8.36
CA LEU A 76 5.10 13.26 8.79
C LEU A 76 3.76 12.79 9.37
N SER A 77 3.15 13.60 10.23
CA SER A 77 1.84 13.32 10.81
C SER A 77 0.78 13.24 9.73
N SER A 78 0.74 14.21 8.82
CA SER A 78 -0.19 14.25 7.69
C SER A 78 -0.03 13.00 6.82
N PHE A 79 1.18 12.66 6.43
CA PHE A 79 1.47 11.50 5.58
C PHE A 79 1.12 10.17 6.27
N THR A 80 1.31 10.08 7.57
CA THR A 80 1.00 8.89 8.37
C THR A 80 -0.50 8.63 8.45
N TYR A 81 -1.31 9.68 8.59
CA TYR A 81 -2.75 9.53 8.83
C TYR A 81 -3.60 9.62 7.56
N PHE A 82 -3.10 10.12 6.45
CA PHE A 82 -3.77 10.05 5.15
C PHE A 82 -3.58 8.68 4.46
N HIS A 83 -3.95 7.61 5.14
CA HIS A 83 -3.69 6.23 4.72
C HIS A 83 -4.06 5.94 3.27
N SER A 84 -5.23 6.37 2.81
CA SER A 84 -5.69 6.11 1.43
C SER A 84 -4.81 6.80 0.40
N THR A 85 -4.45 8.06 0.62
CA THR A 85 -3.59 8.85 -0.26
C THR A 85 -2.18 8.31 -0.26
N THR A 86 -1.62 8.03 0.92
CA THR A 86 -0.29 7.45 1.07
C THR A 86 -0.18 6.10 0.39
N MET A 87 -1.17 5.21 0.57
CA MET A 87 -1.19 3.92 -0.11
C MET A 87 -1.28 4.05 -1.63
N LEU A 88 -2.05 5.02 -2.13
CA LEU A 88 -2.14 5.28 -3.56
C LEU A 88 -0.81 5.79 -4.11
N MET A 89 -0.13 6.71 -3.40
CA MET A 89 1.20 7.19 -3.77
C MET A 89 2.24 6.07 -3.81
N ILE A 90 2.27 5.19 -2.81
CA ILE A 90 3.17 4.02 -2.77
C ILE A 90 2.91 3.10 -3.98
N LYS A 91 1.66 2.80 -4.30
CA LYS A 91 1.31 1.97 -5.47
C LYS A 91 1.74 2.63 -6.79
N ARG A 92 1.58 3.94 -6.91
CA ARG A 92 2.02 4.70 -8.07
C ARG A 92 3.53 4.78 -8.16
N ALA A 93 4.23 4.97 -7.03
CA ALA A 93 5.69 4.95 -6.96
C ALA A 93 6.25 3.63 -7.48
N ASN A 94 5.72 2.50 -7.02
CA ASN A 94 6.12 1.17 -7.52
C ASN A 94 5.91 0.99 -9.02
N ARG A 95 4.96 1.70 -9.61
CA ARG A 95 4.71 1.68 -11.06
C ARG A 95 5.63 2.61 -11.84
N TYR A 96 5.84 3.83 -11.36
CA TYR A 96 6.49 4.88 -12.14
C TYR A 96 7.97 5.07 -11.83
N PHE A 97 8.44 4.80 -10.62
CA PHE A 97 9.86 4.93 -10.27
C PHE A 97 10.79 4.08 -11.13
N PRO A 98 10.47 2.79 -11.44
CA PRO A 98 11.31 2.01 -12.33
C PRO A 98 11.48 2.59 -13.75
N VAL A 99 10.56 3.46 -14.17
CA VAL A 99 10.64 4.18 -15.46
C VAL A 99 11.36 5.51 -15.31
N ILE A 100 11.11 6.24 -14.22
CA ILE A 100 11.67 7.57 -13.97
C ILE A 100 13.17 7.51 -13.64
N GLU A 101 13.58 6.59 -12.76
CA GLU A 101 14.95 6.48 -12.27
C GLU A 101 16.02 6.30 -13.37
N PRO A 102 15.83 5.42 -14.38
CA PRO A 102 16.77 5.32 -15.48
C PRO A 102 16.89 6.60 -16.31
N ILE A 103 15.79 7.34 -16.47
CA ILE A 103 15.76 8.60 -17.22
C ILE A 103 16.52 9.68 -16.46
N LEU A 104 16.30 9.81 -15.15
CA LEU A 104 17.03 10.76 -14.33
C LEU A 104 18.53 10.48 -14.38
N ARG A 105 18.94 9.22 -14.21
CA ARG A 105 20.34 8.78 -14.28
C ARG A 105 20.99 9.05 -15.65
N ALA A 106 20.26 8.80 -16.73
CA ALA A 106 20.77 9.02 -18.09
C ALA A 106 21.00 10.51 -18.40
N ASN A 107 20.42 11.42 -17.61
CA ASN A 107 20.54 12.86 -17.76
C ASN A 107 21.35 13.51 -16.61
N ASP A 108 22.09 12.73 -15.83
CA ASP A 108 22.88 13.20 -14.68
C ASP A 108 22.08 13.99 -13.64
N ILE A 109 20.77 13.66 -13.52
CA ILE A 109 19.88 14.27 -12.52
C ILE A 109 19.85 13.37 -11.28
N PRO A 110 19.99 13.94 -10.06
CA PRO A 110 19.90 13.18 -8.83
C PRO A 110 18.61 12.37 -8.73
N ASP A 111 18.73 11.13 -8.28
CA ASP A 111 17.60 10.19 -8.21
C ASP A 111 16.46 10.68 -7.29
N ASP A 112 16.80 11.47 -6.28
CA ASP A 112 15.82 12.05 -5.35
C ASP A 112 14.80 12.98 -6.02
N PHE A 113 15.07 13.47 -7.23
CA PHE A 113 14.10 14.27 -8.00
C PHE A 113 12.81 13.50 -8.33
N LYS A 114 12.81 12.16 -8.31
CA LYS A 114 11.57 11.38 -8.44
C LYS A 114 10.52 11.75 -7.38
N TYR A 115 10.95 12.17 -6.18
CA TYR A 115 10.03 12.60 -5.11
C TYR A 115 9.36 13.94 -5.40
N LEU A 116 9.94 14.79 -6.25
CA LEU A 116 9.27 16.00 -6.71
C LEU A 116 7.97 15.65 -7.46
N ALA A 117 7.98 14.63 -8.30
CA ALA A 117 6.77 14.15 -8.98
C ALA A 117 5.69 13.64 -8.01
N VAL A 118 6.10 13.10 -6.85
CA VAL A 118 5.15 12.74 -5.79
C VAL A 118 4.47 13.97 -5.21
N ILE A 119 5.23 15.04 -4.94
CA ILE A 119 4.73 16.29 -4.35
C ILE A 119 3.81 17.02 -5.34
N GLU A 120 4.19 17.09 -6.62
CA GLU A 120 3.49 17.87 -7.64
C GLU A 120 2.14 17.26 -8.05
N SER A 121 2.07 15.95 -8.16
CA SER A 121 0.90 15.28 -8.75
C SER A 121 0.43 14.03 -8.01
N HIS A 122 1.07 13.66 -6.91
CA HIS A 122 0.93 12.31 -6.32
C HIS A 122 1.16 11.20 -7.37
N LEU A 123 2.07 11.43 -8.34
CA LEU A 123 2.35 10.55 -9.48
C LEU A 123 1.10 10.24 -10.33
N ASP A 124 0.17 11.19 -10.49
CA ASP A 124 -0.97 11.05 -11.39
C ASP A 124 -0.66 11.69 -12.76
N PRO A 125 -0.52 10.90 -13.84
CA PRO A 125 -0.20 11.44 -15.16
C PRO A 125 -1.34 12.21 -15.80
N ARG A 126 -2.55 12.16 -15.23
CA ARG A 126 -3.76 12.78 -15.81
C ARG A 126 -4.14 14.10 -15.15
N ILE A 127 -3.42 14.48 -14.10
CA ILE A 127 -3.75 15.69 -13.35
C ILE A 127 -3.41 16.93 -14.19
N VAL A 128 -4.30 17.90 -14.15
CA VAL A 128 -4.10 19.21 -14.77
C VAL A 128 -4.45 20.27 -13.72
N SER A 129 -3.53 21.19 -13.47
CA SER A 129 -3.73 22.27 -12.54
C SER A 129 -4.62 23.39 -13.14
N PRO A 130 -5.17 24.29 -12.30
CA PRO A 130 -5.88 25.49 -12.81
C PRO A 130 -5.03 26.36 -13.72
N ALA A 131 -3.70 26.37 -13.54
CA ALA A 131 -2.75 27.07 -14.39
C ALA A 131 -2.36 26.31 -15.67
N ARG A 132 -3.01 25.16 -15.94
CA ARG A 132 -2.79 24.26 -17.08
C ARG A 132 -1.46 23.50 -17.05
N ALA A 133 -0.75 23.46 -15.93
CA ALA A 133 0.35 22.52 -15.73
C ALA A 133 -0.22 21.10 -15.74
N ALA A 134 0.42 20.17 -16.43
CA ALA A 134 -0.14 18.85 -16.68
C ALA A 134 0.87 17.71 -16.42
N GLY A 135 0.32 16.53 -16.13
CA GLY A 135 1.11 15.31 -15.99
C GLY A 135 1.85 15.16 -14.67
N ILE A 136 2.77 14.20 -14.61
CA ILE A 136 3.46 13.80 -13.38
C ILE A 136 4.27 14.95 -12.77
N TRP A 137 4.89 15.79 -13.59
CA TRP A 137 5.78 16.87 -13.17
C TRP A 137 5.12 18.24 -13.09
N GLN A 138 3.88 18.38 -13.56
CA GLN A 138 3.13 19.63 -13.58
C GLN A 138 3.85 20.80 -14.28
N PHE A 139 4.43 20.51 -15.45
CA PHE A 139 5.02 21.53 -16.34
C PHE A 139 4.02 22.06 -17.34
#